data_74e4a5167741af675da383839afd2f5e
#
_entry.id   74e4a5167741af675da383839afd2f5e
#
_cell.length_a   1.000
_cell.length_b   1.000
_cell.length_c   1.000
_cell.angle_alpha   90.00
_cell.angle_beta   90.00
_cell.angle_gamma   90.00
#
_symmetry.space_group_name_H-M   'P 1'
#
loop_
_entity.id
_entity.type
_entity.pdbx_description
1 polymer ?
#
loop_
_entity_poly.entity_id
_entity_poly.type
_entity_poly.pdbx_seq_one_letter_code
_entity_poly.pdbx_strand_id
1 'polypeptide(L)'
;MPLTIEVVADFACPWCRLGKVRLDRALASFATTHPKTRVQVSWLPYLPEPPVKAGGELYRMWLGRQLGGEEAIARYWQAVRDEAEGDQVRFDFERLTKQPNTLSAHRLLYRAQSLGEHPRQVNALVDALFSGHFERGEDIGDTATLASYVSSDSRRQEGLVDYMRSSRDTGTVRRIADQLKRQGVAEAPFFIVDRTIGVSGAQSSTALEAALLQVRSAAFDA
;
A
#
# COMPACT_ATOMS: atom_id res chain seq x y z
N MET A 1 -23.00 -11.57 2.55
CA MET A 1 -21.62 -11.67 2.04
C MET A 1 -20.71 -10.78 2.88
N PRO A 2 -19.39 -10.96 2.93
CA PRO A 2 -18.52 -9.97 3.56
C PRO A 2 -18.50 -8.69 2.76
N LEU A 3 -18.38 -7.54 3.42
CA LEU A 3 -18.12 -6.25 2.79
C LEU A 3 -16.67 -6.24 2.32
N THR A 4 -16.39 -5.82 1.10
CA THR A 4 -15.04 -5.84 0.53
C THR A 4 -14.45 -4.44 0.42
N ILE A 5 -13.14 -4.33 0.66
CA ILE A 5 -12.36 -3.12 0.38
C ILE A 5 -11.14 -3.53 -0.44
N GLU A 6 -10.99 -2.93 -1.62
CA GLU A 6 -9.78 -3.04 -2.43
C GLU A 6 -8.98 -1.76 -2.27
N VAL A 7 -7.73 -1.87 -1.82
CA VAL A 7 -6.83 -0.74 -1.58
C VAL A 7 -5.77 -0.72 -2.67
N VAL A 8 -5.83 0.28 -3.52
CA VAL A 8 -4.81 0.51 -4.55
C VAL A 8 -3.73 1.40 -3.94
N ALA A 9 -2.51 0.89 -3.84
CA ALA A 9 -1.43 1.57 -3.14
C ALA A 9 -0.06 1.28 -3.76
N ASP A 10 0.90 2.17 -3.53
CA ASP A 10 2.33 1.94 -3.72
C ASP A 10 3.05 2.05 -2.37
N PHE A 11 3.97 1.11 -2.08
CA PHE A 11 4.68 1.05 -0.80
C PHE A 11 5.77 2.11 -0.63
N ALA A 12 6.15 2.81 -1.70
CA ALA A 12 7.02 3.98 -1.66
C ALA A 12 6.24 5.32 -1.69
N CYS A 13 4.92 5.28 -1.56
CA CYS A 13 4.05 6.46 -1.49
C CYS A 13 3.72 6.78 -0.01
N PRO A 14 4.12 7.95 0.53
CA PRO A 14 3.84 8.31 1.92
C PRO A 14 2.34 8.52 2.19
N TRP A 15 1.59 9.02 1.19
CA TRP A 15 0.14 9.14 1.29
C TRP A 15 -0.55 7.77 1.41
N CYS A 16 0.02 6.73 0.78
CA CYS A 16 -0.49 5.35 0.92
C CYS A 16 -0.25 4.82 2.34
N ARG A 17 0.90 5.13 2.96
CA ARG A 17 1.16 4.80 4.37
C ARG A 17 0.14 5.47 5.29
N LEU A 18 -0.11 6.77 5.08
CA LEU A 18 -1.10 7.52 5.85
C LEU A 18 -2.52 6.96 5.65
N GLY A 19 -2.91 6.72 4.40
CA GLY A 19 -4.21 6.15 4.07
C GLY A 19 -4.45 4.77 4.70
N LYS A 20 -3.37 3.95 4.80
CA LYS A 20 -3.44 2.65 5.49
C LYS A 20 -3.75 2.80 6.98
N VAL A 21 -3.08 3.72 7.68
CA VAL A 21 -3.33 3.95 9.11
C VAL A 21 -4.75 4.47 9.35
N ARG A 22 -5.21 5.37 8.49
CA ARG A 22 -6.58 5.89 8.55
C ARG A 22 -7.64 4.82 8.25
N LEU A 23 -7.36 3.92 7.31
CA LEU A 23 -8.21 2.76 7.05
C LEU A 23 -8.30 1.83 8.26
N ASP A 24 -7.18 1.53 8.91
CA ASP A 24 -7.18 0.67 10.11
C ASP A 24 -8.06 1.26 11.22
N ARG A 25 -7.99 2.58 11.43
CA ARG A 25 -8.85 3.28 12.40
C ARG A 25 -10.32 3.23 12.00
N ALA A 26 -10.63 3.46 10.72
CA ALA A 26 -11.98 3.36 10.20
C ALA A 26 -12.56 1.96 10.41
N LEU A 27 -11.77 0.91 10.14
CA LEU A 27 -12.16 -0.48 10.34
C LEU A 27 -12.37 -0.81 11.82
N ALA A 28 -11.52 -0.31 12.70
CA ALA A 28 -11.65 -0.51 14.14
C ALA A 28 -12.92 0.16 14.67
N SER A 29 -13.21 1.41 14.26
CA SER A 29 -14.44 2.11 14.61
C SER A 29 -15.67 1.39 14.09
N PHE A 30 -15.68 1.04 12.81
CA PHE A 30 -16.77 0.31 12.16
C PHE A 30 -17.04 -1.03 12.86
N ALA A 31 -16.02 -1.77 13.28
CA ALA A 31 -16.20 -3.04 13.98
C ALA A 31 -16.86 -2.89 15.34
N THR A 32 -16.71 -1.76 16.05
CA THR A 32 -17.38 -1.52 17.34
C THR A 32 -18.87 -1.36 17.18
N THR A 33 -19.31 -0.69 16.12
CA THR A 33 -20.74 -0.44 15.83
C THR A 33 -21.37 -1.57 15.04
N HIS A 34 -20.57 -2.34 14.30
CA HIS A 34 -21.03 -3.41 13.40
C HIS A 34 -20.27 -4.74 13.62
N PRO A 35 -20.26 -5.31 14.83
CA PRO A 35 -19.42 -6.46 15.19
C PRO A 35 -19.74 -7.75 14.42
N LYS A 36 -20.93 -7.84 13.81
CA LYS A 36 -21.36 -8.99 13.00
C LYS A 36 -20.99 -8.85 11.51
N THR A 37 -20.54 -7.68 11.08
CA THR A 37 -20.20 -7.44 9.69
C THR A 37 -18.74 -7.81 9.45
N ARG A 38 -18.51 -8.85 8.66
CA ARG A 38 -17.16 -9.22 8.24
C ARG A 38 -16.68 -8.29 7.12
N VAL A 39 -15.54 -7.64 7.30
CA VAL A 39 -14.89 -6.84 6.26
C VAL A 39 -13.67 -7.60 5.75
N GLN A 40 -13.52 -7.66 4.44
CA GLN A 40 -12.37 -8.25 3.77
C GLN A 40 -11.59 -7.17 3.04
N VAL A 41 -10.33 -6.98 3.39
CA VAL A 41 -9.43 -6.03 2.74
C VAL A 41 -8.49 -6.78 1.81
N SER A 42 -8.36 -6.31 0.57
CA SER A 42 -7.38 -6.77 -0.41
C SER A 42 -6.55 -5.60 -0.92
N TRP A 43 -5.29 -5.87 -1.25
CA TRP A 43 -4.34 -4.86 -1.70
C TRP A 43 -4.04 -5.05 -3.17
N LEU A 44 -4.14 -3.97 -3.93
CA LEU A 44 -3.91 -3.93 -5.37
C LEU A 44 -2.72 -3.03 -5.70
N PRO A 45 -1.93 -3.36 -6.73
CA PRO A 45 -0.73 -2.60 -7.04
C PRO A 45 -1.05 -1.28 -7.73
N TYR A 46 -0.42 -0.20 -7.25
CA TYR A 46 -0.20 1.02 -8.01
C TYR A 46 1.28 1.08 -8.40
N LEU A 47 1.56 1.25 -9.68
CA LEU A 47 2.92 1.39 -10.19
C LEU A 47 3.09 2.79 -10.78
N PRO A 48 4.11 3.58 -10.34
CA PRO A 48 4.29 4.95 -10.80
C PRO A 48 4.64 5.04 -12.29
N GLU A 49 4.32 6.18 -12.90
CA GLU A 49 4.73 6.53 -14.25
C GLU A 49 5.46 7.88 -14.23
N PRO A 50 6.64 7.96 -14.83
CA PRO A 50 7.39 6.86 -15.44
C PRO A 50 7.83 5.80 -14.41
N PRO A 51 8.03 4.53 -14.84
CA PRO A 51 8.39 3.47 -13.93
C PRO A 51 9.79 3.68 -13.35
N VAL A 52 9.97 3.37 -12.08
CA VAL A 52 11.29 3.35 -11.42
C VAL A 52 12.14 2.23 -12.04
N LYS A 53 13.42 2.49 -12.29
CA LYS A 53 14.37 1.50 -12.84
C LYS A 53 14.41 0.25 -11.97
N ALA A 54 14.71 -0.90 -12.58
CA ALA A 54 14.69 -2.19 -11.89
C ALA A 54 15.60 -2.22 -10.62
N GLY A 55 16.75 -1.55 -10.67
CA GLY A 55 17.66 -1.41 -9.52
C GLY A 55 17.30 -0.29 -8.53
N GLY A 56 16.20 0.40 -8.74
CA GLY A 56 15.88 1.63 -8.02
C GLY A 56 16.66 2.85 -8.54
N GLU A 57 16.42 3.99 -7.95
CA GLU A 57 17.08 5.27 -8.28
C GLU A 57 17.42 6.03 -7.00
N LEU A 58 18.34 7.00 -7.05
CA LEU A 58 18.58 7.88 -5.91
C LEU A 58 17.29 8.65 -5.58
N TYR A 59 16.82 8.55 -4.33
CA TYR A 59 15.50 9.03 -3.91
C TYR A 59 15.30 10.51 -4.22
N ARG A 60 16.23 11.38 -3.79
CA ARG A 60 16.11 12.83 -4.01
C ARG A 60 16.16 13.20 -5.49
N MET A 61 16.95 12.50 -6.30
CA MET A 61 17.01 12.74 -7.75
C MET A 61 15.69 12.33 -8.42
N TRP A 62 15.13 11.18 -8.04
CA TRP A 62 13.86 10.72 -8.58
C TRP A 62 12.73 11.70 -8.18
N LEU A 63 12.63 12.01 -6.90
CA LEU A 63 11.60 12.90 -6.36
C LEU A 63 11.72 14.33 -6.92
N GLY A 64 12.97 14.84 -7.07
CA GLY A 64 13.23 16.13 -7.66
C GLY A 64 12.76 16.26 -9.11
N ARG A 65 12.87 15.19 -9.90
CA ARG A 65 12.32 15.17 -11.26
C ARG A 65 10.80 15.20 -11.27
N GLN A 66 10.16 14.59 -10.27
CA GLN A 66 8.68 14.59 -10.17
C GLN A 66 8.13 15.93 -9.68
N LEU A 67 8.83 16.58 -8.75
CA LEU A 67 8.35 17.77 -8.04
C LEU A 67 8.92 19.10 -8.53
N GLY A 68 10.05 19.07 -9.26
CA GLY A 68 10.69 20.28 -9.79
C GLY A 68 11.82 20.85 -8.91
N GLY A 69 12.48 20.03 -8.08
CA GLY A 69 13.72 20.37 -7.38
C GLY A 69 13.65 20.34 -5.86
N GLU A 70 14.74 20.72 -5.20
CA GLU A 70 14.96 20.57 -3.75
C GLU A 70 13.94 21.32 -2.87
N GLU A 71 13.61 22.55 -3.23
CA GLU A 71 12.60 23.31 -2.46
C GLU A 71 11.21 22.66 -2.51
N ALA A 72 10.86 22.09 -3.66
CA ALA A 72 9.60 21.38 -3.83
C ALA A 72 9.59 20.05 -3.03
N ILE A 73 10.74 19.37 -2.94
CA ILE A 73 10.91 18.21 -2.07
C ILE A 73 10.69 18.58 -0.62
N ALA A 74 11.31 19.66 -0.14
CA ALA A 74 11.17 20.11 1.24
C ALA A 74 9.71 20.46 1.58
N ARG A 75 9.03 21.19 0.70
CA ARG A 75 7.59 21.49 0.87
C ARG A 75 6.72 20.24 0.88
N TYR A 76 7.02 19.29 -0.01
CA TYR A 76 6.29 18.01 -0.07
C TYR A 76 6.45 17.19 1.21
N TRP A 77 7.68 17.05 1.72
CA TRP A 77 7.93 16.35 2.97
C TRP A 77 7.24 17.00 4.16
N GLN A 78 7.27 18.35 4.21
CA GLN A 78 6.60 19.08 5.27
C GLN A 78 5.08 18.86 5.19
N ALA A 79 4.48 18.98 4.02
CA ALA A 79 3.04 18.75 3.85
C ALA A 79 2.61 17.33 4.27
N VAL A 80 3.44 16.31 3.97
CA VAL A 80 3.16 14.94 4.42
C VAL A 80 3.25 14.82 5.94
N ARG A 81 4.27 15.44 6.57
CA ARG A 81 4.44 15.41 8.02
C ARG A 81 3.30 16.13 8.75
N ASP A 82 2.92 17.31 8.27
CA ASP A 82 1.81 18.09 8.83
C ASP A 82 0.50 17.32 8.78
N GLU A 83 0.22 16.68 7.63
CA GLU A 83 -0.99 15.88 7.46
C GLU A 83 -0.99 14.61 8.33
N ALA A 84 0.20 14.06 8.63
CA ALA A 84 0.36 12.85 9.41
C ALA A 84 0.42 13.08 10.94
N GLU A 85 0.54 14.33 11.39
CA GLU A 85 0.76 14.65 12.81
C GLU A 85 -0.33 14.07 13.71
N GLY A 86 -1.60 14.23 13.35
CA GLY A 86 -2.75 13.69 14.09
C GLY A 86 -2.89 12.16 14.02
N ASP A 87 -2.17 11.51 13.11
CA ASP A 87 -2.24 10.07 12.87
C ASP A 87 -1.11 9.26 13.52
N GLN A 88 -0.15 9.94 14.18
CA GLN A 88 1.02 9.32 14.82
C GLN A 88 1.87 8.49 13.85
N VAL A 89 1.88 8.86 12.57
CA VAL A 89 2.70 8.24 11.54
C VAL A 89 4.02 8.96 11.46
N ARG A 90 5.12 8.21 11.48
CA ARG A 90 6.47 8.77 11.36
C ARG A 90 7.02 8.55 9.96
N PHE A 91 7.67 9.59 9.44
CA PHE A 91 8.40 9.58 8.18
C PHE A 91 9.82 10.10 8.39
N ASP A 92 10.81 9.22 8.25
CA ASP A 92 12.23 9.58 8.27
C ASP A 92 12.73 9.70 6.82
N PHE A 93 12.28 10.76 6.14
CA PHE A 93 12.62 11.00 4.73
C PHE A 93 14.13 11.20 4.51
N GLU A 94 14.85 11.63 5.54
CA GLU A 94 16.29 11.85 5.52
C GLU A 94 17.08 10.55 5.39
N ARG A 95 16.51 9.42 5.82
CA ARG A 95 17.08 8.08 5.65
C ARG A 95 16.84 7.51 4.25
N LEU A 96 15.92 8.07 3.48
CA LEU A 96 15.61 7.54 2.17
C LEU A 96 16.71 7.89 1.17
N THR A 97 17.63 6.97 0.96
CA THR A 97 18.69 7.11 -0.04
C THR A 97 18.25 6.64 -1.42
N LYS A 98 17.27 5.73 -1.47
CA LYS A 98 16.82 5.04 -2.68
C LYS A 98 15.32 5.09 -2.85
N GLN A 99 14.87 5.43 -4.07
CA GLN A 99 13.51 5.15 -4.54
C GLN A 99 13.50 3.71 -5.05
N PRO A 100 12.82 2.80 -4.36
CA PRO A 100 12.79 1.39 -4.77
C PRO A 100 11.91 1.18 -6.00
N ASN A 101 12.20 0.15 -6.78
CA ASN A 101 11.20 -0.40 -7.68
C ASN A 101 10.29 -1.33 -6.88
N THR A 102 9.07 -0.91 -6.64
CA THR A 102 8.12 -1.60 -5.75
C THR A 102 7.45 -2.83 -6.37
N LEU A 103 7.74 -3.16 -7.63
CA LEU A 103 7.15 -4.33 -8.31
C LEU A 103 7.40 -5.64 -7.54
N SER A 104 8.58 -5.81 -6.95
CA SER A 104 8.90 -7.00 -6.14
C SER A 104 8.07 -7.06 -4.86
N ALA A 105 7.89 -5.93 -4.17
CA ALA A 105 7.02 -5.84 -2.99
C ALA A 105 5.56 -6.17 -3.34
N HIS A 106 5.06 -5.65 -4.45
CA HIS A 106 3.72 -5.98 -4.95
C HIS A 106 3.56 -7.46 -5.31
N ARG A 107 4.57 -8.07 -5.93
CA ARG A 107 4.56 -9.51 -6.22
C ARG A 107 4.52 -10.35 -4.95
N LEU A 108 5.29 -9.96 -3.94
CA LEU A 108 5.28 -10.63 -2.64
C LEU A 108 3.90 -10.59 -2.00
N LEU A 109 3.27 -9.41 -1.96
CA LEU A 109 1.95 -9.25 -1.40
C LEU A 109 0.86 -9.98 -2.21
N TYR A 110 0.94 -9.89 -3.55
CA TYR A 110 0.05 -10.65 -4.45
C TYR A 110 0.14 -12.15 -4.16
N ARG A 111 1.35 -12.70 -4.02
CA ARG A 111 1.56 -14.11 -3.67
C ARG A 111 0.92 -14.46 -2.32
N ALA A 112 1.16 -13.66 -1.28
CA ALA A 112 0.57 -13.90 0.04
C ALA A 112 -0.95 -13.98 -0.03
N GLN A 113 -1.59 -13.02 -0.71
CA GLN A 113 -3.05 -13.01 -0.89
C GLN A 113 -3.54 -14.19 -1.74
N SER A 114 -2.84 -14.54 -2.83
CA SER A 114 -3.20 -15.66 -3.72
C SER A 114 -3.08 -17.02 -3.06
N LEU A 115 -2.17 -17.17 -2.10
CA LEU A 115 -2.03 -18.40 -1.29
C LEU A 115 -3.05 -18.47 -0.16
N GLY A 116 -3.90 -17.45 0.01
CA GLY A 116 -4.91 -17.41 1.07
C GLY A 116 -4.31 -17.21 2.46
N GLU A 117 -3.18 -16.51 2.56
CA GLU A 117 -2.59 -16.15 3.85
C GLU A 117 -3.62 -15.43 4.74
N HIS A 118 -3.54 -15.67 6.04
CA HIS A 118 -4.50 -15.07 6.97
C HIS A 118 -4.45 -13.53 6.91
N PRO A 119 -5.60 -12.82 6.93
CA PRO A 119 -5.64 -11.35 6.79
C PRO A 119 -4.70 -10.60 7.74
N ARG A 120 -4.48 -11.10 8.95
CA ARG A 120 -3.52 -10.51 9.89
C ARG A 120 -2.08 -10.60 9.39
N GLN A 121 -1.71 -11.69 8.70
CA GLN A 121 -0.36 -11.86 8.13
C GLN A 121 -0.17 -10.94 6.93
N VAL A 122 -1.19 -10.83 6.06
CA VAL A 122 -1.20 -9.86 4.95
C VAL A 122 -1.05 -8.44 5.47
N ASN A 123 -1.80 -8.05 6.51
CA ASN A 123 -1.72 -6.73 7.10
C ASN A 123 -0.34 -6.47 7.74
N ALA A 124 0.22 -7.44 8.46
CA ALA A 124 1.56 -7.35 9.03
C ALA A 124 2.65 -7.18 7.95
N LEU A 125 2.51 -7.86 6.80
CA LEU A 125 3.42 -7.68 5.66
C LEU A 125 3.32 -6.25 5.09
N VAL A 126 2.11 -5.72 4.93
CA VAL A 126 1.88 -4.34 4.48
C VAL A 126 2.52 -3.34 5.44
N ASP A 127 2.36 -3.54 6.75
CA ASP A 127 3.00 -2.70 7.78
C ASP A 127 4.52 -2.80 7.72
N ALA A 128 5.07 -4.00 7.53
CA ALA A 128 6.51 -4.22 7.40
C ALA A 128 7.10 -3.51 6.17
N LEU A 129 6.39 -3.54 5.03
CA LEU A 129 6.78 -2.84 3.80
C LEU A 129 6.83 -1.33 4.00
N PHE A 130 5.78 -0.74 4.56
CA PHE A 130 5.74 0.70 4.80
C PHE A 130 6.74 1.15 5.88
N SER A 131 6.83 0.47 7.01
CA SER A 131 7.77 0.84 8.08
C SER A 131 9.22 0.59 7.66
N GLY A 132 9.49 -0.49 6.92
CA GLY A 132 10.79 -0.76 6.32
C GLY A 132 11.27 0.41 5.48
N HIS A 133 10.44 0.87 4.58
CA HIS A 133 10.79 1.98 3.71
C HIS A 133 10.87 3.32 4.48
N PHE A 134 9.78 3.76 5.13
CA PHE A 134 9.67 5.12 5.66
C PHE A 134 10.30 5.35 7.04
N GLU A 135 10.47 4.32 7.85
CA GLU A 135 11.03 4.45 9.20
C GLU A 135 12.46 3.94 9.29
N ARG A 136 12.79 2.86 8.55
CA ARG A 136 14.12 2.23 8.58
C ARG A 136 14.99 2.55 7.36
N GLY A 137 14.43 3.15 6.32
CA GLY A 137 15.16 3.48 5.07
C GLY A 137 15.58 2.25 4.26
N GLU A 138 14.89 1.12 4.44
CA GLU A 138 15.21 -0.13 3.76
C GLU A 138 14.79 -0.11 2.28
N ASP A 139 15.56 -0.81 1.45
CA ASP A 139 15.22 -1.01 0.04
C ASP A 139 14.18 -2.13 -0.12
N ILE A 140 12.91 -1.77 -0.16
CA ILE A 140 11.81 -2.72 -0.40
C ILE A 140 11.71 -3.22 -1.85
N GLY A 141 12.66 -2.87 -2.71
CA GLY A 141 12.88 -3.51 -4.01
C GLY A 141 13.86 -4.68 -3.96
N ASP A 142 14.63 -4.79 -2.87
CA ASP A 142 15.64 -5.83 -2.68
C ASP A 142 15.05 -7.15 -2.19
N THR A 143 15.48 -8.26 -2.82
CA THR A 143 14.96 -9.60 -2.50
C THR A 143 15.28 -10.06 -1.08
N ALA A 144 16.47 -9.74 -0.55
CA ALA A 144 16.89 -10.17 0.78
C ALA A 144 16.07 -9.41 1.85
N THR A 145 15.90 -8.10 1.66
CA THR A 145 15.03 -7.25 2.49
C THR A 145 13.61 -7.80 2.54
N LEU A 146 13.01 -8.07 1.37
CA LEU A 146 11.65 -8.59 1.29
C LEU A 146 11.50 -9.99 1.92
N ALA A 147 12.50 -10.85 1.76
CA ALA A 147 12.48 -12.19 2.36
C ALA A 147 12.51 -12.12 3.91
N SER A 148 13.16 -11.11 4.48
CA SER A 148 13.23 -10.93 5.94
C SER A 148 11.88 -10.60 6.59
N TYR A 149 10.91 -10.08 5.82
CA TYR A 149 9.58 -9.72 6.34
C TYR A 149 8.62 -10.90 6.47
N VAL A 150 8.89 -12.05 5.85
CA VAL A 150 7.87 -13.11 5.69
C VAL A 150 8.02 -14.26 6.66
N SER A 151 9.21 -14.68 7.05
CA SER A 151 9.38 -15.82 7.95
C SER A 151 10.80 -15.99 8.47
N SER A 152 10.92 -16.47 9.71
CA SER A 152 12.15 -17.04 10.28
C SER A 152 12.35 -18.52 9.91
N ASP A 153 11.40 -19.19 9.25
CA ASP A 153 11.55 -20.57 8.78
C ASP A 153 12.38 -20.62 7.51
N SER A 154 13.56 -21.25 7.59
CA SER A 154 14.55 -21.31 6.52
C SER A 154 13.99 -21.89 5.21
N ARG A 155 13.15 -22.92 5.26
CA ARG A 155 12.57 -23.53 4.04
C ARG A 155 11.58 -22.60 3.35
N ARG A 156 10.77 -21.86 4.12
CA ARG A 156 9.87 -20.84 3.56
C ARG A 156 10.65 -19.69 2.96
N GLN A 157 11.74 -19.27 3.58
CA GLN A 157 12.62 -18.22 3.05
C GLN A 157 13.29 -18.64 1.74
N GLU A 158 13.86 -19.85 1.64
CA GLU A 158 14.45 -20.36 0.40
C GLU A 158 13.47 -20.35 -0.76
N GLY A 159 12.29 -20.94 -0.58
CA GLY A 159 11.24 -20.96 -1.60
C GLY A 159 10.73 -19.57 -1.97
N LEU A 160 10.79 -18.61 -1.04
CA LEU A 160 10.46 -17.21 -1.30
C LEU A 160 11.56 -16.52 -2.10
N VAL A 161 12.84 -16.70 -1.76
CA VAL A 161 13.97 -16.14 -2.51
C VAL A 161 13.95 -16.61 -3.95
N ASP A 162 13.70 -17.90 -4.19
CA ASP A 162 13.57 -18.45 -5.54
C ASP A 162 12.39 -17.84 -6.30
N TYR A 163 11.25 -17.65 -5.64
CA TYR A 163 10.11 -16.95 -6.20
C TYR A 163 10.47 -15.52 -6.56
N MET A 164 11.11 -14.77 -5.68
CA MET A 164 11.48 -13.38 -5.90
C MET A 164 12.49 -13.20 -7.03
N ARG A 165 13.44 -14.13 -7.18
CA ARG A 165 14.41 -14.17 -8.29
C ARG A 165 13.78 -14.56 -9.65
N SER A 166 12.66 -15.25 -9.63
CA SER A 166 11.93 -15.61 -10.85
C SER A 166 11.13 -14.43 -11.40
N SER A 167 10.57 -14.57 -12.62
CA SER A 167 9.63 -13.64 -13.21
C SER A 167 8.16 -13.97 -12.89
N ARG A 168 7.90 -14.96 -12.03
CA ARG A 168 6.53 -15.36 -11.67
C ARG A 168 5.71 -14.19 -11.17
N ASP A 169 4.47 -14.10 -11.60
CA ASP A 169 3.47 -13.08 -11.27
C ASP A 169 3.81 -11.63 -11.70
N THR A 170 5.00 -11.38 -12.28
CA THR A 170 5.39 -10.05 -12.78
C THR A 170 4.37 -9.52 -13.79
N GLY A 171 4.01 -10.33 -14.79
CA GLY A 171 3.02 -9.96 -15.80
C GLY A 171 1.62 -9.77 -15.20
N THR A 172 1.24 -10.57 -14.22
CA THR A 172 -0.05 -10.47 -13.55
C THR A 172 -0.18 -9.17 -12.76
N VAL A 173 0.82 -8.86 -11.93
CA VAL A 173 0.84 -7.62 -11.13
C VAL A 173 0.80 -6.38 -12.03
N ARG A 174 1.58 -6.36 -13.12
CA ARG A 174 1.53 -5.25 -14.10
C ARG A 174 0.16 -5.12 -14.75
N ARG A 175 -0.44 -6.23 -15.22
CA ARG A 175 -1.78 -6.17 -15.82
C ARG A 175 -2.84 -5.65 -14.86
N ILE A 176 -2.77 -6.01 -13.58
CA ILE A 176 -3.69 -5.47 -12.55
C ILE A 176 -3.51 -3.95 -12.45
N ALA A 177 -2.28 -3.46 -12.30
CA ALA A 177 -2.01 -2.03 -12.22
C ALA A 177 -2.48 -1.27 -13.47
N ASP A 178 -2.19 -1.80 -14.67
CA ASP A 178 -2.63 -1.21 -15.94
C ASP A 178 -4.15 -1.21 -16.09
N GLN A 179 -4.82 -2.26 -15.61
CA GLN A 179 -6.28 -2.33 -15.63
C GLN A 179 -6.91 -1.28 -14.72
N LEU A 180 -6.39 -1.10 -13.51
CA LEU A 180 -6.87 -0.08 -12.57
C LEU A 180 -6.72 1.34 -13.16
N LYS A 181 -5.60 1.63 -13.81
CA LYS A 181 -5.39 2.91 -14.52
C LYS A 181 -6.43 3.11 -15.64
N ARG A 182 -6.69 2.09 -16.45
CA ARG A 182 -7.75 2.15 -17.49
C ARG A 182 -9.15 2.33 -16.93
N GLN A 183 -9.39 1.90 -15.69
CA GLN A 183 -10.65 2.10 -14.95
C GLN A 183 -10.75 3.47 -14.28
N GLY A 184 -9.74 4.34 -14.47
CA GLY A 184 -9.75 5.72 -13.96
C GLY A 184 -9.05 5.91 -12.62
N VAL A 185 -8.34 4.90 -12.09
CA VAL A 185 -7.51 5.06 -10.89
C VAL A 185 -6.22 5.79 -11.29
N ALA A 186 -6.24 7.12 -11.16
CA ALA A 186 -5.14 8.00 -11.60
C ALA A 186 -4.07 8.22 -10.51
N GLU A 187 -4.40 7.96 -9.25
CA GLU A 187 -3.53 8.22 -8.10
C GLU A 187 -3.68 7.16 -7.00
N ALA A 188 -2.74 7.15 -6.07
CA ALA A 188 -2.75 6.29 -4.88
C ALA A 188 -2.48 7.12 -3.61
N PRO A 189 -3.11 6.73 -2.46
CA PRO A 189 -3.98 5.58 -2.31
C PRO A 189 -5.37 5.81 -2.95
N PHE A 190 -5.99 4.71 -3.39
CA PHE A 190 -7.37 4.72 -3.83
C PHE A 190 -8.09 3.52 -3.20
N PHE A 191 -9.27 3.74 -2.63
CA PHE A 191 -10.04 2.70 -1.96
C PHE A 191 -11.32 2.42 -2.74
N ILE A 192 -11.58 1.16 -3.01
CA ILE A 192 -12.80 0.70 -3.69
C ILE A 192 -13.61 -0.09 -2.66
N VAL A 193 -14.72 0.47 -2.19
CA VAL A 193 -15.58 -0.13 -1.19
C VAL A 193 -16.72 -0.86 -1.89
N ASP A 194 -16.79 -2.17 -1.68
CA ASP A 194 -17.76 -3.11 -2.22
C ASP A 194 -18.01 -2.96 -3.73
N ARG A 195 -16.98 -2.57 -4.47
CA ARG A 195 -16.98 -2.33 -5.93
C ARG A 195 -17.96 -1.23 -6.39
N THR A 196 -18.48 -0.43 -5.47
CA THR A 196 -19.52 0.59 -5.75
C THR A 196 -19.06 2.00 -5.42
N ILE A 197 -18.24 2.19 -4.38
CA ILE A 197 -17.77 3.50 -3.95
C ILE A 197 -16.25 3.58 -4.11
N GLY A 198 -15.78 4.57 -4.88
CA GLY A 198 -14.37 4.94 -4.98
C GLY A 198 -14.06 6.11 -4.05
N VAL A 199 -12.99 5.99 -3.25
CA VAL A 199 -12.47 7.05 -2.38
C VAL A 199 -11.02 7.32 -2.75
N SER A 200 -10.73 8.52 -3.26
CA SER A 200 -9.40 8.91 -3.72
C SER A 200 -8.61 9.63 -2.62
N GLY A 201 -7.31 9.38 -2.57
CA GLY A 201 -6.39 10.01 -1.64
C GLY A 201 -6.44 9.45 -0.21
N ALA A 202 -5.54 9.95 0.64
CA ALA A 202 -5.47 9.59 2.05
C ALA A 202 -6.55 10.32 2.87
N GLN A 203 -7.82 9.98 2.61
CA GLN A 203 -8.96 10.58 3.30
C GLN A 203 -8.96 10.26 4.80
N SER A 204 -9.68 11.06 5.61
CA SER A 204 -9.80 10.83 7.03
C SER A 204 -10.43 9.48 7.37
N SER A 205 -10.13 8.94 8.55
CA SER A 205 -10.77 7.70 9.03
C SER A 205 -12.29 7.81 9.07
N THR A 206 -12.82 8.99 9.41
CA THR A 206 -14.26 9.26 9.40
C THR A 206 -14.88 9.18 7.99
N ALA A 207 -14.17 9.72 6.98
CA ALA A 207 -14.64 9.64 5.59
C ALA A 207 -14.62 8.19 5.06
N LEU A 208 -13.58 7.43 5.39
CA LEU A 208 -13.51 6.00 5.04
C LEU A 208 -14.58 5.17 5.75
N GLU A 209 -14.86 5.45 7.02
CA GLU A 209 -15.96 4.79 7.76
C GLU A 209 -17.32 5.14 7.17
N ALA A 210 -17.54 6.41 6.78
CA ALA A 210 -18.78 6.83 6.13
C ALA A 210 -19.03 6.06 4.82
N ALA A 211 -18.00 5.80 4.02
CA ALA A 211 -18.12 4.97 2.83
C ALA A 211 -18.54 3.52 3.15
N LEU A 212 -17.99 2.93 4.23
CA LEU A 212 -18.41 1.60 4.70
C LEU A 212 -19.87 1.56 5.13
N LEU A 213 -20.32 2.59 5.86
CA LEU A 213 -21.71 2.71 6.32
C LEU A 213 -22.69 2.89 5.17
N GLN A 214 -22.31 3.69 4.17
CA GLN A 214 -23.14 3.94 2.99
C GLN A 214 -23.41 2.66 2.18
N VAL A 215 -22.37 1.86 1.92
CA VAL A 215 -22.53 0.58 1.19
C VAL A 215 -23.40 -0.38 1.99
N ARG A 216 -23.20 -0.43 3.30
CA ARG A 216 -23.97 -1.32 4.16
C ARG A 216 -25.45 -0.97 4.19
N SER A 217 -25.82 0.32 4.29
CA SER A 217 -27.24 0.73 4.28
C SER A 217 -27.91 0.38 2.94
N ALA A 218 -27.24 0.62 1.81
CA ALA A 218 -27.77 0.26 0.50
C ALA A 218 -28.03 -1.25 0.34
N ALA A 219 -27.25 -2.10 1.02
CA ALA A 219 -27.45 -3.56 0.99
C ALA A 219 -28.64 -4.05 1.86
N PHE A 220 -29.21 -3.21 2.73
CA PHE A 220 -30.41 -3.52 3.52
C PHE A 220 -31.71 -3.07 2.84
N ASP A 221 -31.61 -2.11 1.92
CA ASP A 221 -32.75 -1.54 1.20
C ASP A 221 -32.99 -2.24 -0.16
N ALA A 222 -32.18 -3.22 -0.53
CA ALA A 222 -32.29 -4.01 -1.76
C ALA A 222 -32.70 -5.46 -1.48
#